data_5a3fafbc731069df764dc84eca4c7d3d
#
_entry.id   5a3fafbc731069df764dc84eca4c7d3d
#
_cell.length_a   1.000
_cell.length_b   1.000
_cell.length_c   1.000
_cell.angle_alpha   90.00
_cell.angle_beta   90.00
_cell.angle_gamma   90.00
#
_symmetry.space_group_name_H-M   'P 1'
#
loop_
_entity.id
_entity.type
_entity.pdbx_description
1 polymer ?
#
loop_
_entity_poly.entity_id
_entity_poly.type
_entity_poly.pdbx_seq_one_letter_code
_entity_poly.pdbx_strand_id
1 'polypeptide(L)'
;MCIRDRYNTFKERVYVMENDKTLLRIKTLTELHGAPGFEEEVRDYMKQEMTPFVDEVITTHLGSVFGIKKSKKQNAKRVMVAAHMDEIGFMITNITQNGMLQFTNLGGVSNDIWQGQRLQVKNRNGEKIVGVVSNIPKHFRTGNEAVPEIKDLMLDIGAESDKEVRSRGIEIGDTIVPFTPFTQLSEHRYSAKAWDNRYGCVLAIEILELLKDVELDVDLYVGANVQEEVGLRGAKASTELIQPDIAFVVDCSPANDIKGKQQLSGQLGEGTLIRIKDGTMILSPRFRDYLLELVDTFDIRSQYYISPGGTDGGEIHKANKGVPTAVIGVCARYIHSTDAVFDIRDYYAARELLKQAVSHLTNENILTLQFQSEEK
;
A
#
# COMPACT_ATOMS: atom_id res chain seq x y z
N MET A 1 39.45 -2.37 3.86
CA MET A 1 38.38 -2.62 4.83
C MET A 1 38.41 -4.09 5.24
N CYS A 2 38.68 -4.38 6.52
CA CYS A 2 38.90 -5.74 7.01
C CYS A 2 37.57 -6.52 7.04
N ILE A 3 37.61 -7.86 6.90
CA ILE A 3 36.43 -8.73 6.98
C ILE A 3 35.68 -8.52 8.32
N ARG A 4 36.43 -8.26 9.39
CA ARG A 4 35.90 -7.95 10.74
C ARG A 4 35.07 -6.66 10.77
N ASP A 5 35.50 -5.63 10.03
CA ASP A 5 34.78 -4.34 9.97
C ASP A 5 33.46 -4.49 9.18
N ARG A 6 33.44 -5.31 8.11
CA ARG A 6 32.21 -5.62 7.37
C ARG A 6 31.21 -6.42 8.21
N TYR A 7 31.71 -7.36 9.00
CA TYR A 7 30.85 -8.18 9.87
C TYR A 7 30.24 -7.36 11.01
N ASN A 8 30.99 -6.43 11.59
CA ASN A 8 30.50 -5.51 12.62
C ASN A 8 29.47 -4.55 12.04
N THR A 9 29.74 -3.95 10.88
CA THR A 9 28.78 -3.06 10.18
C THR A 9 27.48 -3.79 9.82
N PHE A 10 27.55 -5.05 9.41
CA PHE A 10 26.38 -5.88 9.13
C PHE A 10 25.57 -6.16 10.41
N LYS A 11 26.23 -6.55 11.51
CA LYS A 11 25.59 -6.75 12.82
C LYS A 11 24.93 -5.49 13.36
N GLU A 12 25.59 -4.34 13.26
CA GLU A 12 25.02 -3.06 13.66
C GLU A 12 23.78 -2.69 12.86
N ARG A 13 23.78 -2.93 11.55
CA ARG A 13 22.60 -2.69 10.69
C ARG A 13 21.43 -3.61 11.04
N VAL A 14 21.67 -4.88 11.26
CA VAL A 14 20.64 -5.83 11.71
C VAL A 14 20.08 -5.41 13.07
N TYR A 15 20.94 -5.02 14.02
CA TYR A 15 20.54 -4.55 15.34
C TYR A 15 19.70 -3.26 15.29
N VAL A 16 20.03 -2.31 14.42
CA VAL A 16 19.24 -1.07 14.22
C VAL A 16 17.87 -1.41 13.64
N MET A 17 17.78 -2.28 12.64
CA MET A 17 16.50 -2.72 12.07
C MET A 17 15.59 -3.43 13.10
N GLU A 18 16.16 -4.31 13.93
CA GLU A 18 15.40 -5.07 14.93
C GLU A 18 14.85 -4.18 16.07
N ASN A 19 15.43 -3.01 16.28
CA ASN A 19 15.00 -2.06 17.30
C ASN A 19 14.18 -0.88 16.76
N ASP A 20 14.07 -0.73 15.43
CA ASP A 20 13.21 0.27 14.79
C ASP A 20 11.82 -0.30 14.55
N LYS A 21 10.86 0.11 15.37
CA LYS A 21 9.46 -0.36 15.33
C LYS A 21 8.81 -0.09 13.97
N THR A 22 9.13 1.02 13.33
CA THR A 22 8.63 1.37 11.99
C THR A 22 9.15 0.38 10.94
N LEU A 23 10.46 0.14 10.91
CA LEU A 23 11.06 -0.80 9.97
C LEU A 23 10.58 -2.24 10.21
N LEU A 24 10.39 -2.63 11.47
CA LEU A 24 9.85 -3.95 11.81
C LEU A 24 8.41 -4.10 11.29
N ARG A 25 7.55 -3.11 11.47
CA ARG A 25 6.17 -3.09 10.95
C ARG A 25 6.16 -3.14 9.41
N ILE A 26 7.01 -2.34 8.76
CA ILE A 26 7.15 -2.35 7.30
C ILE A 26 7.54 -3.75 6.82
N LYS A 27 8.60 -4.33 7.40
CA LYS A 27 9.03 -5.69 7.07
C LYS A 27 7.90 -6.69 7.24
N THR A 28 7.24 -6.69 8.40
CA THR A 28 6.14 -7.63 8.68
C THR A 28 5.03 -7.50 7.66
N LEU A 29 4.50 -6.30 7.45
CA LEU A 29 3.36 -6.08 6.56
C LEU A 29 3.70 -6.33 5.08
N THR A 30 4.91 -5.99 4.63
CA THR A 30 5.31 -6.27 3.24
C THR A 30 5.56 -7.75 2.96
N GLU A 31 5.87 -8.56 3.97
CA GLU A 31 6.09 -10.01 3.82
C GLU A 31 4.79 -10.84 3.98
N LEU A 32 3.70 -10.26 4.52
CA LEU A 32 2.40 -10.93 4.57
C LEU A 32 1.83 -11.18 3.19
N HIS A 33 1.03 -12.26 3.07
CA HIS A 33 0.25 -12.55 1.88
C HIS A 33 -1.05 -11.77 1.90
N GLY A 34 -1.41 -11.15 0.78
CA GLY A 34 -2.64 -10.37 0.71
C GLY A 34 -2.95 -9.93 -0.72
N ALA A 35 -3.21 -10.90 -1.59
CA ALA A 35 -3.79 -10.64 -2.90
C ALA A 35 -5.19 -10.04 -2.77
N PRO A 36 -5.71 -9.31 -3.78
CA PRO A 36 -7.06 -8.75 -3.75
C PRO A 36 -8.14 -9.78 -3.43
N GLY A 37 -8.93 -9.55 -2.38
CA GLY A 37 -9.95 -10.46 -1.87
C GLY A 37 -9.43 -11.53 -0.88
N PHE A 38 -8.12 -11.53 -0.57
CA PHE A 38 -7.45 -12.48 0.33
C PHE A 38 -6.52 -11.76 1.31
N GLU A 39 -6.98 -10.63 1.85
CA GLU A 39 -6.20 -9.72 2.70
C GLU A 39 -6.26 -10.08 4.20
N GLU A 40 -6.74 -11.27 4.58
CA GLU A 40 -6.99 -11.63 5.98
C GLU A 40 -5.77 -11.46 6.88
N GLU A 41 -4.58 -11.91 6.43
CA GLU A 41 -3.35 -11.80 7.24
C GLU A 41 -3.01 -10.35 7.55
N VAL A 42 -3.17 -9.46 6.58
CA VAL A 42 -2.91 -8.03 6.73
C VAL A 42 -3.94 -7.39 7.63
N ARG A 43 -5.22 -7.68 7.40
CA ARG A 43 -6.33 -7.18 8.21
C ARG A 43 -6.18 -7.57 9.69
N ASP A 44 -5.84 -8.83 9.95
CA ASP A 44 -5.73 -9.34 11.32
C ASP A 44 -4.54 -8.71 12.04
N TYR A 45 -3.41 -8.54 11.35
CA TYR A 45 -2.28 -7.79 11.88
C TYR A 45 -2.65 -6.33 12.18
N MET A 46 -3.31 -5.64 11.24
CA MET A 46 -3.74 -4.26 11.45
C MET A 46 -4.72 -4.14 12.64
N LYS A 47 -5.70 -5.04 12.75
CA LYS A 47 -6.60 -5.06 13.91
C LYS A 47 -5.86 -5.18 15.23
N GLN A 48 -4.92 -6.12 15.31
CA GLN A 48 -4.12 -6.34 16.50
C GLN A 48 -3.32 -5.08 16.88
N GLU A 49 -2.63 -4.47 15.92
CA GLU A 49 -1.77 -3.31 16.16
C GLU A 49 -2.55 -2.03 16.45
N MET A 50 -3.74 -1.83 15.85
CA MET A 50 -4.55 -0.61 16.05
C MET A 50 -5.37 -0.63 17.34
N THR A 51 -5.85 -1.81 17.77
CA THR A 51 -6.74 -1.96 18.93
C THR A 51 -6.30 -1.19 20.19
N PRO A 52 -5.01 -1.14 20.57
CA PRO A 52 -4.59 -0.42 21.77
C PRO A 52 -4.74 1.11 21.71
N PHE A 53 -4.99 1.69 20.54
CA PHE A 53 -4.92 3.13 20.28
C PHE A 53 -6.27 3.75 19.90
N VAL A 54 -7.35 2.96 19.88
CA VAL A 54 -8.66 3.36 19.37
C VAL A 54 -9.79 3.00 20.33
N ASP A 55 -10.91 3.67 20.20
CA ASP A 55 -12.12 3.39 20.98
C ASP A 55 -12.88 2.17 20.42
N GLU A 56 -12.78 1.96 19.10
CA GLU A 56 -13.50 0.91 18.39
C GLU A 56 -12.75 0.51 17.13
N VAL A 57 -12.88 -0.76 16.72
CA VAL A 57 -12.42 -1.24 15.40
C VAL A 57 -13.62 -1.76 14.63
N ILE A 58 -13.88 -1.20 13.46
CA ILE A 58 -14.94 -1.62 12.55
C ILE A 58 -14.38 -2.36 11.33
N THR A 59 -15.20 -3.21 10.74
CA THR A 59 -14.86 -3.94 9.52
C THR A 59 -16.06 -3.90 8.57
N THR A 60 -15.82 -3.58 7.30
CA THR A 60 -16.86 -3.69 6.27
C THR A 60 -17.15 -5.16 5.93
N HIS A 61 -18.28 -5.43 5.28
CA HIS A 61 -18.60 -6.79 4.82
C HIS A 61 -17.64 -7.33 3.73
N LEU A 62 -16.91 -6.45 3.04
CA LEU A 62 -15.85 -6.85 2.10
C LEU A 62 -14.50 -7.09 2.80
N GLY A 63 -14.32 -6.63 4.04
CA GLY A 63 -13.10 -6.88 4.81
C GLY A 63 -12.21 -5.66 5.05
N SER A 64 -12.55 -4.45 4.56
CA SER A 64 -11.83 -3.22 4.94
C SER A 64 -11.91 -2.99 6.45
N VAL A 65 -10.82 -2.51 7.07
CA VAL A 65 -10.71 -2.34 8.53
C VAL A 65 -10.34 -0.92 8.89
N PHE A 66 -11.04 -0.37 9.89
CA PHE A 66 -10.79 0.99 10.41
C PHE A 66 -10.85 1.01 11.94
N GLY A 67 -9.84 1.65 12.54
CA GLY A 67 -9.86 2.06 13.94
C GLY A 67 -10.50 3.44 14.08
N ILE A 68 -11.30 3.62 15.11
CA ILE A 68 -12.03 4.85 15.40
C ILE A 68 -11.50 5.48 16.67
N LYS A 69 -11.05 6.73 16.59
CA LYS A 69 -10.75 7.58 17.72
C LYS A 69 -11.78 8.70 17.78
N LYS A 70 -12.65 8.65 18.82
CA LYS A 70 -13.77 9.60 18.98
C LYS A 70 -13.29 10.91 19.61
N SER A 71 -13.83 12.01 19.11
CA SER A 71 -13.71 13.32 19.74
C SER A 71 -14.59 13.39 21.00
N LYS A 72 -14.17 14.21 21.95
CA LYS A 72 -15.04 14.61 23.09
C LYS A 72 -16.03 15.72 22.72
N LYS A 73 -15.88 16.35 21.55
CA LYS A 73 -16.78 17.40 21.09
C LYS A 73 -18.11 16.84 20.62
N GLN A 74 -19.18 17.54 20.91
CA GLN A 74 -20.50 17.22 20.32
C GLN A 74 -20.49 17.56 18.83
N ASN A 75 -21.13 16.70 18.03
CA ASN A 75 -21.24 16.87 16.57
C ASN A 75 -19.89 16.97 15.86
N ALA A 76 -18.87 16.25 16.36
CA ALA A 76 -17.58 16.17 15.72
C ALA A 76 -17.70 15.70 14.27
N LYS A 77 -16.99 16.36 13.38
CA LYS A 77 -16.90 15.97 11.98
C LYS A 77 -16.11 14.69 11.83
N ARG A 78 -16.45 13.86 10.84
CA ARG A 78 -15.79 12.58 10.57
C ARG A 78 -14.67 12.77 9.55
N VAL A 79 -13.48 12.40 9.95
CA VAL A 79 -12.29 12.41 9.09
C VAL A 79 -11.84 11.00 8.82
N MET A 80 -11.73 10.63 7.55
CA MET A 80 -11.27 9.32 7.12
C MET A 80 -9.82 9.41 6.66
N VAL A 81 -8.98 8.48 7.13
CA VAL A 81 -7.64 8.22 6.59
C VAL A 81 -7.62 6.78 6.09
N ALA A 82 -7.42 6.63 4.79
CA ALA A 82 -7.51 5.34 4.12
C ALA A 82 -6.23 4.99 3.37
N ALA A 83 -5.73 3.78 3.59
CA ALA A 83 -4.76 3.06 2.75
C ALA A 83 -5.46 1.87 2.09
N HIS A 84 -4.71 0.97 1.43
CA HIS A 84 -5.23 -0.33 1.02
C HIS A 84 -4.33 -1.48 1.47
N MET A 85 -4.93 -2.65 1.70
CA MET A 85 -4.27 -3.83 2.23
C MET A 85 -3.77 -4.78 1.15
N ASP A 86 -4.43 -4.79 0.00
CA ASP A 86 -4.07 -5.69 -1.08
C ASP A 86 -2.77 -5.27 -1.78
N GLU A 87 -2.19 -6.22 -2.44
CA GLU A 87 -1.03 -6.08 -3.32
C GLU A 87 -1.34 -6.75 -4.65
N ILE A 88 -0.71 -6.32 -5.74
CA ILE A 88 -0.83 -7.02 -7.03
C ILE A 88 -0.45 -8.50 -6.88
N GLY A 89 -1.16 -9.36 -7.58
CA GLY A 89 -0.92 -10.79 -7.50
C GLY A 89 -1.57 -11.55 -8.66
N PHE A 90 -1.79 -12.83 -8.42
CA PHE A 90 -2.38 -13.72 -9.41
C PHE A 90 -3.33 -14.72 -8.74
N MET A 91 -4.18 -15.34 -9.55
CA MET A 91 -5.08 -16.42 -9.12
C MET A 91 -4.89 -17.63 -10.03
N ILE A 92 -4.82 -18.81 -9.44
CA ILE A 92 -4.71 -20.09 -10.18
C ILE A 92 -5.99 -20.32 -10.95
N THR A 93 -5.85 -20.52 -12.27
CA THR A 93 -6.99 -20.80 -13.17
C THR A 93 -7.01 -22.24 -13.66
N ASN A 94 -5.88 -22.94 -13.66
CA ASN A 94 -5.80 -24.33 -14.07
C ASN A 94 -4.58 -25.03 -13.45
N ILE A 95 -4.68 -26.34 -13.24
CA ILE A 95 -3.59 -27.22 -12.81
C ILE A 95 -3.39 -28.24 -13.94
N THR A 96 -2.23 -28.25 -14.57
CA THR A 96 -1.91 -29.13 -15.68
C THR A 96 -1.59 -30.55 -15.22
N GLN A 97 -1.74 -31.54 -16.10
CA GLN A 97 -1.46 -32.95 -15.76
C GLN A 97 -0.01 -33.19 -15.29
N ASN A 98 0.94 -32.38 -15.73
CA ASN A 98 2.34 -32.42 -15.33
C ASN A 98 2.69 -31.49 -14.15
N GLY A 99 1.69 -31.04 -13.38
CA GLY A 99 1.89 -30.33 -12.12
C GLY A 99 2.19 -28.84 -12.22
N MET A 100 2.07 -28.21 -13.40
CA MET A 100 2.24 -26.76 -13.56
C MET A 100 0.93 -26.02 -13.22
N LEU A 101 1.07 -24.79 -12.67
CA LEU A 101 -0.06 -23.92 -12.34
C LEU A 101 -0.19 -22.82 -13.40
N GLN A 102 -1.34 -22.76 -14.09
CA GLN A 102 -1.71 -21.60 -14.90
C GLN A 102 -2.43 -20.58 -14.03
N PHE A 103 -2.23 -19.30 -14.33
CA PHE A 103 -2.76 -18.21 -13.49
C PHE A 103 -3.16 -17.00 -14.33
N THR A 104 -3.97 -16.15 -13.75
CA THR A 104 -4.34 -14.82 -14.27
C THR A 104 -3.99 -13.76 -13.26
N ASN A 105 -3.78 -12.52 -13.72
CA ASN A 105 -3.43 -11.40 -12.83
C ASN A 105 -4.62 -10.92 -11.99
N LEU A 106 -4.30 -10.46 -10.80
CA LEU A 106 -5.11 -9.65 -9.91
C LEU A 106 -4.39 -8.32 -9.73
N GLY A 107 -4.92 -7.26 -10.36
CA GLY A 107 -4.29 -5.95 -10.44
C GLY A 107 -3.56 -5.68 -11.75
N GLY A 108 -3.01 -4.49 -11.86
CA GLY A 108 -2.29 -4.01 -13.04
C GLY A 108 -0.84 -4.46 -13.06
N VAL A 109 -0.49 -5.43 -13.92
CA VAL A 109 0.88 -5.95 -14.05
C VAL A 109 1.37 -5.89 -15.48
N SER A 110 2.68 -5.69 -15.68
CA SER A 110 3.32 -5.74 -17.00
C SER A 110 3.74 -7.17 -17.32
N ASN A 111 3.61 -7.59 -18.60
CA ASN A 111 3.89 -8.96 -19.01
C ASN A 111 5.37 -9.34 -18.99
N ASP A 112 6.28 -8.37 -19.12
CA ASP A 112 7.69 -8.57 -19.42
C ASP A 112 8.59 -8.88 -18.21
N ILE A 113 8.07 -8.78 -16.98
CA ILE A 113 8.88 -8.84 -15.76
C ILE A 113 8.81 -10.17 -15.01
N TRP A 114 7.89 -11.08 -15.38
CA TRP A 114 7.56 -12.24 -14.51
C TRP A 114 8.37 -13.49 -14.80
N GLN A 115 8.88 -13.67 -16.02
CA GLN A 115 9.63 -14.88 -16.39
C GLN A 115 10.85 -15.12 -15.48
N GLY A 116 10.94 -16.31 -14.90
CA GLY A 116 12.02 -16.69 -13.98
C GLY A 116 11.91 -16.12 -12.57
N GLN A 117 10.84 -15.35 -12.28
CA GLN A 117 10.63 -14.78 -10.93
C GLN A 117 10.10 -15.83 -9.96
N ARG A 118 10.37 -15.62 -8.69
CA ARG A 118 9.80 -16.42 -7.60
C ARG A 118 8.49 -15.82 -7.16
N LEU A 119 7.47 -16.67 -7.10
CA LEU A 119 6.15 -16.33 -6.56
C LEU A 119 5.78 -17.32 -5.46
N GLN A 120 4.85 -16.92 -4.60
CA GLN A 120 4.37 -17.73 -3.49
C GLN A 120 2.87 -17.97 -3.62
N VAL A 121 2.47 -19.24 -3.69
CA VAL A 121 1.08 -19.67 -3.57
C VAL A 121 0.71 -19.73 -2.09
N LYS A 122 -0.47 -19.27 -1.73
CA LYS A 122 -1.10 -19.57 -0.44
C LYS A 122 -2.29 -20.49 -0.70
N ASN A 123 -2.21 -21.73 -0.18
CA ASN A 123 -3.28 -22.69 -0.31
C ASN A 123 -4.41 -22.45 0.71
N ARG A 124 -5.52 -23.15 0.56
CA ARG A 124 -6.70 -23.05 1.45
C ARG A 124 -6.42 -23.39 2.92
N ASN A 125 -5.33 -24.10 3.21
CA ASN A 125 -4.91 -24.44 4.57
C ASN A 125 -4.01 -23.34 5.20
N GLY A 126 -3.71 -22.27 4.45
CA GLY A 126 -2.82 -21.19 4.86
C GLY A 126 -1.33 -21.50 4.67
N GLU A 127 -0.98 -22.64 4.06
CA GLU A 127 0.40 -22.99 3.78
C GLU A 127 0.92 -22.21 2.57
N LYS A 128 2.17 -21.76 2.65
CA LYS A 128 2.83 -20.92 1.65
C LYS A 128 3.87 -21.75 0.90
N ILE A 129 3.70 -21.88 -0.41
CA ILE A 129 4.54 -22.71 -1.29
C ILE A 129 5.17 -21.83 -2.35
N VAL A 130 6.50 -21.81 -2.40
CA VAL A 130 7.23 -21.00 -3.38
C VAL A 130 7.41 -21.80 -4.69
N GLY A 131 7.18 -21.11 -5.81
CA GLY A 131 7.44 -21.62 -7.14
C GLY A 131 8.24 -20.63 -7.99
N VAL A 132 8.60 -21.05 -9.19
CA VAL A 132 9.31 -20.26 -10.19
C VAL A 132 8.46 -20.14 -11.45
N VAL A 133 8.30 -18.91 -11.95
CA VAL A 133 7.56 -18.67 -13.20
C VAL A 133 8.34 -19.22 -14.40
N SER A 134 7.66 -19.94 -15.26
CA SER A 134 8.22 -20.55 -16.45
C SER A 134 8.95 -19.54 -17.34
N ASN A 135 10.07 -20.00 -17.91
CA ASN A 135 10.87 -19.25 -18.86
C ASN A 135 11.44 -20.20 -19.92
N ILE A 136 11.38 -19.82 -21.18
CA ILE A 136 12.02 -20.59 -22.27
C ILE A 136 13.48 -20.16 -22.37
N PRO A 137 14.45 -21.05 -22.08
CA PRO A 137 15.88 -20.76 -22.23
C PRO A 137 16.24 -20.33 -23.66
N LYS A 138 17.20 -19.39 -23.77
CA LYS A 138 17.62 -18.84 -25.07
C LYS A 138 17.93 -19.92 -26.14
N HIS A 139 18.47 -21.07 -25.70
CA HIS A 139 18.83 -22.19 -26.60
C HIS A 139 17.63 -22.83 -27.32
N PHE A 140 16.43 -22.67 -26.78
CA PHE A 140 15.18 -23.20 -27.34
C PHE A 140 14.33 -22.13 -28.01
N ARG A 141 14.80 -20.87 -28.04
CA ARG A 141 14.07 -19.76 -28.66
C ARG A 141 14.40 -19.69 -30.17
N THR A 142 13.39 -19.40 -30.95
CA THR A 142 13.54 -19.22 -32.42
C THR A 142 14.01 -17.83 -32.82
N GLY A 143 14.05 -16.88 -31.87
CA GLY A 143 14.60 -15.53 -32.08
C GLY A 143 13.58 -14.43 -32.37
N ASN A 144 12.31 -14.78 -32.68
CA ASN A 144 11.23 -13.82 -33.01
C ASN A 144 10.03 -13.95 -32.04
N GLU A 145 10.26 -14.46 -30.82
CA GLU A 145 9.18 -14.67 -29.87
C GLU A 145 8.78 -13.34 -29.23
N ALA A 146 7.48 -13.06 -29.23
CA ALA A 146 6.91 -11.96 -28.47
C ALA A 146 7.04 -12.22 -26.96
N VAL A 147 6.97 -11.17 -26.16
CA VAL A 147 6.82 -11.30 -24.70
C VAL A 147 5.52 -12.08 -24.41
N PRO A 148 5.58 -13.22 -23.68
CA PRO A 148 4.38 -14.00 -23.39
C PRO A 148 3.41 -13.18 -22.55
N GLU A 149 2.11 -13.37 -22.79
CA GLU A 149 1.07 -12.84 -21.90
C GLU A 149 1.05 -13.61 -20.58
N ILE A 150 0.53 -12.99 -19.52
CA ILE A 150 0.43 -13.63 -18.18
C ILE A 150 -0.26 -14.99 -18.26
N LYS A 151 -1.33 -15.11 -19.06
CA LYS A 151 -2.09 -16.35 -19.24
C LYS A 151 -1.29 -17.51 -19.86
N ASP A 152 -0.17 -17.20 -20.55
CA ASP A 152 0.70 -18.17 -21.21
C ASP A 152 1.87 -18.60 -20.29
N LEU A 153 2.03 -17.94 -19.15
CA LEU A 153 3.01 -18.28 -18.13
C LEU A 153 2.48 -19.39 -17.23
N MET A 154 3.38 -20.16 -16.65
CA MET A 154 3.09 -21.19 -15.69
C MET A 154 3.96 -21.02 -14.44
N LEU A 155 3.44 -21.37 -13.27
CA LEU A 155 4.23 -21.45 -12.05
C LEU A 155 4.60 -22.91 -11.79
N ASP A 156 5.88 -23.17 -11.70
CA ASP A 156 6.48 -24.45 -11.34
C ASP A 156 6.75 -24.47 -9.83
N ILE A 157 6.07 -25.36 -9.12
CA ILE A 157 6.24 -25.61 -7.68
C ILE A 157 7.01 -26.93 -7.39
N GLY A 158 7.61 -27.52 -8.42
CA GLY A 158 8.33 -28.80 -8.34
C GLY A 158 7.41 -30.00 -8.15
N ALA A 159 6.16 -29.95 -8.60
CA ALA A 159 5.23 -31.08 -8.61
C ALA A 159 5.29 -31.81 -9.97
N GLU A 160 5.18 -33.14 -9.95
CA GLU A 160 5.25 -33.96 -11.15
C GLU A 160 3.88 -34.31 -11.75
N SER A 161 2.79 -33.99 -11.03
CA SER A 161 1.41 -34.26 -11.47
C SER A 161 0.38 -33.34 -10.80
N ASP A 162 -0.80 -33.24 -11.41
CA ASP A 162 -1.96 -32.58 -10.84
C ASP A 162 -2.38 -33.18 -9.49
N LYS A 163 -2.24 -34.52 -9.34
CA LYS A 163 -2.53 -35.22 -8.08
C LYS A 163 -1.59 -34.77 -6.95
N GLU A 164 -0.31 -34.59 -7.26
CA GLU A 164 0.64 -34.11 -6.29
C GLU A 164 0.36 -32.66 -5.90
N VAL A 165 0.06 -31.77 -6.85
CA VAL A 165 -0.38 -30.40 -6.58
C VAL A 165 -1.55 -30.37 -5.60
N ARG A 166 -2.61 -31.17 -5.89
CA ARG A 166 -3.79 -31.25 -5.03
C ARG A 166 -3.50 -31.85 -3.66
N SER A 167 -2.57 -32.82 -3.59
CA SER A 167 -2.15 -33.39 -2.29
C SER A 167 -1.44 -32.36 -1.38
N ARG A 168 -0.87 -31.31 -1.97
CA ARG A 168 -0.31 -30.14 -1.25
C ARG A 168 -1.37 -29.09 -0.90
N GLY A 169 -2.67 -29.40 -1.06
CA GLY A 169 -3.79 -28.55 -0.73
C GLY A 169 -4.03 -27.38 -1.70
N ILE A 170 -3.36 -27.35 -2.85
CA ILE A 170 -3.52 -26.30 -3.86
C ILE A 170 -4.71 -26.61 -4.77
N GLU A 171 -5.53 -25.58 -5.03
CA GLU A 171 -6.71 -25.68 -5.88
C GLU A 171 -6.84 -24.45 -6.81
N ILE A 172 -7.72 -24.58 -7.81
CA ILE A 172 -8.14 -23.44 -8.63
C ILE A 172 -8.80 -22.39 -7.75
N GLY A 173 -8.42 -21.12 -7.93
CA GLY A 173 -8.88 -20.01 -7.10
C GLY A 173 -7.93 -19.64 -5.95
N ASP A 174 -6.93 -20.47 -5.63
CA ASP A 174 -5.88 -20.09 -4.70
C ASP A 174 -5.03 -18.95 -5.29
N THR A 175 -4.49 -18.08 -4.41
CA THR A 175 -3.81 -16.87 -4.84
C THR A 175 -2.29 -16.98 -4.76
N ILE A 176 -1.66 -16.18 -5.59
CA ILE A 176 -0.21 -16.13 -5.77
C ILE A 176 0.22 -14.66 -5.64
N VAL A 177 1.29 -14.42 -4.88
CA VAL A 177 1.90 -13.08 -4.74
C VAL A 177 3.41 -13.16 -5.00
N PRO A 178 4.09 -12.05 -5.27
CA PRO A 178 5.55 -11.99 -5.31
C PRO A 178 6.19 -12.57 -4.04
N PHE A 179 7.36 -13.19 -4.20
CA PHE A 179 8.15 -13.70 -3.07
C PHE A 179 9.50 -12.98 -3.05
N THR A 180 9.55 -11.85 -2.33
CA THR A 180 10.72 -11.02 -2.15
C THR A 180 10.86 -10.63 -0.70
N PRO A 181 12.00 -10.90 -0.05
CA PRO A 181 12.24 -10.51 1.34
C PRO A 181 12.52 -9.01 1.45
N PHE A 182 12.09 -8.41 2.56
CA PHE A 182 12.48 -7.05 2.91
C PHE A 182 14.00 -6.94 3.03
N THR A 183 14.60 -6.00 2.29
CA THR A 183 16.06 -5.88 2.18
C THR A 183 16.52 -4.43 2.31
N GLN A 184 17.48 -4.17 3.18
CA GLN A 184 18.15 -2.88 3.26
C GLN A 184 19.22 -2.77 2.17
N LEU A 185 19.06 -1.84 1.23
CA LEU A 185 19.99 -1.60 0.13
C LEU A 185 21.08 -0.58 0.49
N SER A 186 20.72 0.44 1.28
CA SER A 186 21.65 1.47 1.76
C SER A 186 21.15 2.02 3.10
N GLU A 187 21.75 3.08 3.61
CA GLU A 187 21.38 3.72 4.87
C GLU A 187 19.89 4.13 4.93
N HIS A 188 19.36 4.64 3.82
CA HIS A 188 17.99 5.16 3.77
C HIS A 188 17.08 4.41 2.77
N ARG A 189 17.64 3.51 1.96
CA ARG A 189 16.87 2.83 0.90
C ARG A 189 16.70 1.37 1.20
N TYR A 190 15.49 0.91 0.96
CA TYR A 190 15.05 -0.45 1.19
C TYR A 190 14.33 -0.99 -0.05
N SER A 191 14.27 -2.31 -0.15
CA SER A 191 13.53 -3.02 -1.16
C SER A 191 12.57 -3.99 -0.50
N ALA A 192 11.34 -4.05 -1.01
CA ALA A 192 10.32 -5.00 -0.58
C ALA A 192 9.27 -5.19 -1.68
N LYS A 193 8.59 -6.36 -1.66
CA LYS A 193 7.30 -6.48 -2.34
C LYS A 193 6.23 -5.64 -1.64
N ALA A 194 5.11 -5.39 -2.29
CA ALA A 194 3.91 -4.82 -1.66
C ALA A 194 4.14 -3.49 -0.90
N TRP A 195 5.21 -2.74 -1.21
CA TRP A 195 5.37 -1.39 -0.69
C TRP A 195 4.12 -0.56 -1.00
N ASP A 196 3.60 -0.71 -2.18
CA ASP A 196 2.26 -0.36 -2.61
C ASP A 196 1.28 -1.44 -2.13
N ASN A 197 0.43 -1.22 -1.09
CA ASN A 197 0.41 -0.02 -0.25
C ASN A 197 0.56 -0.38 1.24
N ARG A 198 1.45 -1.34 1.56
CA ARG A 198 1.65 -1.77 2.96
C ARG A 198 2.29 -0.69 3.81
N TYR A 199 3.06 0.25 3.22
CA TYR A 199 3.53 1.41 3.97
C TYR A 199 2.35 2.26 4.47
N GLY A 200 1.30 2.39 3.68
CA GLY A 200 0.07 3.08 4.08
C GLY A 200 -0.63 2.39 5.24
N CYS A 201 -0.60 1.05 5.27
CA CYS A 201 -1.09 0.28 6.41
C CYS A 201 -0.24 0.53 7.67
N VAL A 202 1.10 0.60 7.55
CA VAL A 202 1.98 0.99 8.68
C VAL A 202 1.66 2.41 9.13
N LEU A 203 1.52 3.33 8.19
CA LEU A 203 1.21 4.73 8.49
C LEU A 203 -0.12 4.88 9.22
N ALA A 204 -1.14 4.12 8.83
CA ALA A 204 -2.44 4.08 9.52
C ALA A 204 -2.29 3.66 10.99
N ILE A 205 -1.52 2.62 11.28
CA ILE A 205 -1.24 2.17 12.65
C ILE A 205 -0.49 3.27 13.42
N GLU A 206 0.56 3.84 12.82
CA GLU A 206 1.42 4.82 13.50
C GLU A 206 0.72 6.17 13.75
N ILE A 207 -0.18 6.60 12.87
CA ILE A 207 -0.98 7.81 13.12
C ILE A 207 -1.87 7.63 14.36
N LEU A 208 -2.52 6.48 14.52
CA LEU A 208 -3.30 6.19 15.72
C LEU A 208 -2.43 6.15 16.98
N GLU A 209 -1.26 5.52 16.91
CA GLU A 209 -0.30 5.46 18.01
C GLU A 209 0.22 6.86 18.41
N LEU A 210 0.59 7.69 17.43
CA LEU A 210 1.10 9.06 17.65
C LEU A 210 0.02 10.00 18.21
N LEU A 211 -1.24 9.77 17.85
CA LEU A 211 -2.36 10.60 18.26
C LEU A 211 -3.12 10.04 19.47
N LYS A 212 -2.70 8.92 20.07
CA LYS A 212 -3.44 8.24 21.15
C LYS A 212 -3.80 9.15 22.32
N ASP A 213 -2.87 10.02 22.73
CA ASP A 213 -3.01 10.94 23.89
C ASP A 213 -3.39 12.37 23.45
N VAL A 214 -3.64 12.60 22.14
CA VAL A 214 -4.02 13.91 21.59
C VAL A 214 -5.54 14.03 21.57
N GLU A 215 -6.10 15.09 22.15
CA GLU A 215 -7.51 15.42 21.98
C GLU A 215 -7.74 16.01 20.58
N LEU A 216 -8.56 15.38 19.80
CA LEU A 216 -8.94 15.82 18.47
C LEU A 216 -10.31 16.48 18.46
N ASP A 217 -10.46 17.49 17.61
CA ASP A 217 -11.74 18.16 17.38
C ASP A 217 -12.70 17.35 16.50
N VAL A 218 -12.21 16.25 15.93
CA VAL A 218 -12.89 15.42 14.91
C VAL A 218 -12.95 13.97 15.34
N ASP A 219 -13.96 13.23 14.88
CA ASP A 219 -13.98 11.79 14.95
C ASP A 219 -13.07 11.25 13.84
N LEU A 220 -12.00 10.58 14.22
CA LEU A 220 -10.97 10.09 13.31
C LEU A 220 -11.16 8.60 13.03
N TYR A 221 -11.30 8.25 11.74
CA TYR A 221 -11.39 6.90 11.22
C TYR A 221 -10.13 6.61 10.41
N VAL A 222 -9.28 5.72 10.88
CA VAL A 222 -8.01 5.39 10.22
C VAL A 222 -7.92 3.92 9.95
N GLY A 223 -7.59 3.55 8.72
CA GLY A 223 -7.49 2.14 8.37
C GLY A 223 -7.12 1.88 6.92
N ALA A 224 -7.50 0.72 6.42
CA ALA A 224 -7.20 0.32 5.06
C ALA A 224 -8.35 -0.44 4.41
N ASN A 225 -8.47 -0.21 3.12
CA ASN A 225 -9.44 -0.86 2.24
C ASN A 225 -8.91 -2.18 1.70
N VAL A 226 -9.80 -2.97 1.11
CA VAL A 226 -9.51 -4.19 0.35
C VAL A 226 -9.73 -3.94 -1.12
N GLN A 227 -9.10 -4.74 -1.99
CA GLN A 227 -9.38 -4.80 -3.43
C GLN A 227 -9.24 -3.44 -4.15
N GLU A 228 -8.25 -2.64 -3.76
CA GLU A 228 -7.91 -1.40 -4.45
C GLU A 228 -7.41 -1.71 -5.87
N GLU A 229 -6.45 -2.61 -5.99
CA GLU A 229 -5.72 -3.00 -7.19
C GLU A 229 -6.61 -3.54 -8.32
N VAL A 230 -7.82 -3.97 -7.99
CA VAL A 230 -8.79 -4.54 -8.93
C VAL A 230 -10.02 -3.65 -9.14
N GLY A 231 -9.91 -2.37 -8.82
CA GLY A 231 -10.93 -1.37 -9.11
C GLY A 231 -11.54 -0.67 -7.90
N LEU A 232 -10.74 -0.31 -6.88
CA LEU A 232 -11.10 0.57 -5.75
C LEU A 232 -12.33 0.09 -4.96
N ARG A 233 -12.56 -1.24 -4.90
CA ARG A 233 -13.85 -1.81 -4.47
C ARG A 233 -14.15 -1.60 -3.00
N GLY A 234 -13.12 -1.71 -2.14
CA GLY A 234 -13.26 -1.52 -0.71
C GLY A 234 -13.59 -0.09 -0.32
N ALA A 235 -13.03 0.89 -1.05
CA ALA A 235 -13.21 2.31 -0.79
C ALA A 235 -14.67 2.76 -0.80
N LYS A 236 -15.45 2.26 -1.76
CA LYS A 236 -16.89 2.56 -1.84
C LYS A 236 -17.61 2.06 -0.58
N ALA A 237 -17.41 0.80 -0.20
CA ALA A 237 -18.09 0.20 0.96
C ALA A 237 -17.71 0.87 2.28
N SER A 238 -16.44 1.20 2.48
CA SER A 238 -15.97 1.89 3.69
C SER A 238 -16.48 3.32 3.77
N THR A 239 -16.52 4.04 2.66
CA THR A 239 -17.04 5.41 2.62
C THR A 239 -18.53 5.47 2.91
N GLU A 240 -19.31 4.52 2.39
CA GLU A 240 -20.74 4.39 2.71
C GLU A 240 -20.98 4.07 4.19
N LEU A 241 -20.12 3.24 4.81
CA LEU A 241 -20.21 2.90 6.23
C LEU A 241 -19.81 4.08 7.13
N ILE A 242 -18.70 4.74 6.82
CA ILE A 242 -18.11 5.80 7.66
C ILE A 242 -18.83 7.14 7.45
N GLN A 243 -19.24 7.44 6.22
CA GLN A 243 -19.81 8.74 5.81
C GLN A 243 -18.93 9.93 6.23
N PRO A 244 -17.67 9.99 5.76
CA PRO A 244 -16.74 11.03 6.17
C PRO A 244 -17.11 12.41 5.63
N ASP A 245 -16.80 13.44 6.40
CA ASP A 245 -16.90 14.85 5.97
C ASP A 245 -15.74 15.25 5.04
N ILE A 246 -14.54 14.72 5.32
CA ILE A 246 -13.34 14.83 4.48
C ILE A 246 -12.51 13.55 4.57
N ALA A 247 -11.62 13.35 3.61
CA ALA A 247 -10.74 12.19 3.62
C ALA A 247 -9.29 12.52 3.21
N PHE A 248 -8.37 11.77 3.82
CA PHE A 248 -6.99 11.61 3.35
C PHE A 248 -6.81 10.20 2.84
N VAL A 249 -6.22 10.06 1.68
CA VAL A 249 -5.80 8.76 1.16
C VAL A 249 -4.29 8.71 1.20
N VAL A 250 -3.76 7.61 1.70
CA VAL A 250 -2.33 7.33 1.70
C VAL A 250 -2.08 6.28 0.64
N ASP A 251 -1.28 6.63 -0.37
CA ASP A 251 -1.07 5.72 -1.48
C ASP A 251 0.29 5.89 -2.17
N CYS A 252 0.83 4.80 -2.69
CA CYS A 252 2.11 4.78 -3.37
C CYS A 252 1.99 5.37 -4.79
N SER A 253 3.10 5.88 -5.28
CA SER A 253 3.19 6.41 -6.63
C SER A 253 4.48 5.96 -7.30
N PRO A 254 4.46 5.68 -8.62
CA PRO A 254 5.68 5.33 -9.32
C PRO A 254 6.68 6.49 -9.33
N ALA A 255 7.92 6.23 -8.93
CA ALA A 255 9.03 7.15 -9.09
C ALA A 255 9.61 7.06 -10.51
N ASN A 256 9.94 8.19 -11.11
CA ASN A 256 10.59 8.26 -12.42
C ASN A 256 11.90 9.07 -12.35
N ASP A 257 12.82 8.62 -11.51
CA ASP A 257 14.08 9.31 -11.22
C ASP A 257 15.34 8.54 -11.61
N ILE A 258 15.19 7.39 -12.29
CA ILE A 258 16.31 6.53 -12.69
C ILE A 258 17.28 7.26 -13.63
N LYS A 259 16.76 8.11 -14.50
CA LYS A 259 17.54 8.91 -15.46
C LYS A 259 17.77 10.35 -14.98
N GLY A 260 17.59 10.62 -13.70
CA GLY A 260 17.71 11.95 -13.10
C GLY A 260 16.38 12.62 -12.83
N LYS A 261 16.43 13.84 -12.27
CA LYS A 261 15.25 14.57 -11.82
C LYS A 261 14.29 14.89 -12.97
N GLN A 262 13.03 14.53 -12.77
CA GLN A 262 11.92 14.91 -13.65
C GLN A 262 10.84 15.60 -12.83
N GLN A 263 10.27 16.69 -13.33
CA GLN A 263 9.22 17.40 -12.61
C GLN A 263 7.94 16.58 -12.51
N LEU A 264 7.26 16.65 -11.36
CA LEU A 264 5.94 16.08 -11.09
C LEU A 264 5.85 14.55 -11.21
N SER A 265 6.97 13.84 -11.14
CA SER A 265 7.03 12.39 -11.38
C SER A 265 7.63 11.56 -10.25
N GLY A 266 7.77 12.15 -9.07
CA GLY A 266 8.27 11.47 -7.87
C GLY A 266 9.77 11.14 -7.91
N GLN A 267 10.46 11.49 -6.83
CA GLN A 267 11.89 11.25 -6.65
C GLN A 267 12.15 10.71 -5.26
N LEU A 268 12.93 9.66 -5.14
CA LEU A 268 13.29 9.08 -3.85
C LEU A 268 14.17 10.04 -3.04
N GLY A 269 13.78 10.24 -1.77
CA GLY A 269 14.49 11.08 -0.81
C GLY A 269 14.16 12.58 -0.90
N GLU A 270 13.19 12.96 -1.73
CA GLU A 270 12.71 14.35 -1.85
C GLU A 270 11.42 14.62 -1.07
N GLY A 271 11.03 13.70 -0.18
CA GLY A 271 9.92 13.88 0.75
C GLY A 271 8.58 13.36 0.24
N THR A 272 7.54 13.68 1.00
CA THR A 272 6.17 13.22 0.71
C THR A 272 5.62 13.81 -0.58
N LEU A 273 4.70 13.07 -1.21
CA LEU A 273 4.00 13.55 -2.41
C LEU A 273 2.70 14.26 -2.02
N ILE A 274 2.52 15.47 -2.52
CA ILE A 274 1.21 16.13 -2.56
C ILE A 274 0.66 15.91 -3.97
N ARG A 275 -0.28 14.95 -4.10
CA ARG A 275 -0.88 14.59 -5.39
C ARG A 275 -1.90 15.65 -5.77
N ILE A 276 -1.60 16.47 -6.78
CA ILE A 276 -2.47 17.55 -7.24
C ILE A 276 -3.51 17.08 -8.25
N LYS A 277 -3.22 16.00 -8.98
CA LYS A 277 -4.14 15.39 -9.93
C LYS A 277 -3.75 13.94 -10.19
N ASP A 278 -4.77 13.10 -10.42
CA ASP A 278 -4.58 11.76 -10.99
C ASP A 278 -5.68 11.46 -12.05
N GLY A 279 -5.78 10.20 -12.48
CA GLY A 279 -6.77 9.75 -13.45
C GLY A 279 -8.21 9.82 -12.95
N THR A 280 -8.43 9.90 -11.63
CA THR A 280 -9.74 9.75 -10.99
C THR A 280 -10.17 10.97 -10.19
N MET A 281 -9.24 11.83 -9.75
CA MET A 281 -9.56 13.02 -8.95
C MET A 281 -8.59 14.20 -9.18
N ILE A 282 -9.06 15.38 -8.79
CA ILE A 282 -8.27 16.62 -8.75
C ILE A 282 -8.34 17.17 -7.32
N LEU A 283 -7.19 17.48 -6.73
CA LEU A 283 -7.10 18.09 -5.41
C LEU A 283 -7.68 19.50 -5.45
N SER A 284 -8.63 19.82 -4.56
CA SER A 284 -9.23 21.15 -4.51
C SER A 284 -8.18 22.20 -4.10
N PRO A 285 -8.25 23.44 -4.62
CA PRO A 285 -7.31 24.49 -4.22
C PRO A 285 -7.27 24.74 -2.71
N ARG A 286 -8.42 24.74 -2.04
CA ARG A 286 -8.50 24.94 -0.58
C ARG A 286 -7.78 23.83 0.19
N PHE A 287 -7.94 22.59 -0.21
CA PHE A 287 -7.27 21.46 0.43
C PHE A 287 -5.76 21.48 0.16
N ARG A 288 -5.37 21.83 -1.08
CA ARG A 288 -3.97 22.04 -1.42
C ARG A 288 -3.34 23.12 -0.54
N ASP A 289 -3.98 24.29 -0.41
CA ASP A 289 -3.45 25.41 0.35
C ASP A 289 -3.33 25.04 1.85
N TYR A 290 -4.29 24.31 2.40
CA TYR A 290 -4.20 23.74 3.75
C TYR A 290 -2.96 22.84 3.93
N LEU A 291 -2.69 21.93 3.01
CA LEU A 291 -1.52 21.05 3.09
C LEU A 291 -0.21 21.83 2.95
N LEU A 292 -0.15 22.82 2.06
CA LEU A 292 1.05 23.65 1.86
C LEU A 292 1.34 24.53 3.06
N GLU A 293 0.35 25.08 3.74
CA GLU A 293 0.53 25.81 4.99
C GLU A 293 1.16 24.93 6.06
N LEU A 294 0.77 23.67 6.18
CA LEU A 294 1.38 22.72 7.10
C LEU A 294 2.81 22.36 6.70
N VAL A 295 3.06 22.16 5.41
CA VAL A 295 4.41 21.90 4.87
C VAL A 295 5.36 23.04 5.25
N ASP A 296 4.95 24.28 5.04
CA ASP A 296 5.76 25.45 5.33
C ASP A 296 5.91 25.66 6.85
N THR A 297 4.84 25.47 7.62
CA THR A 297 4.84 25.69 9.09
C THR A 297 5.74 24.70 9.82
N PHE A 298 5.75 23.45 9.39
CA PHE A 298 6.49 22.37 10.06
C PHE A 298 7.76 21.94 9.33
N ASP A 299 8.20 22.69 8.31
CA ASP A 299 9.40 22.41 7.50
C ASP A 299 9.41 20.96 6.97
N ILE A 300 8.28 20.52 6.40
CA ILE A 300 8.12 19.15 5.91
C ILE A 300 8.60 19.08 4.46
N ARG A 301 9.55 18.19 4.18
CA ARG A 301 10.01 17.97 2.82
C ARG A 301 8.90 17.35 1.97
N SER A 302 8.56 18.02 0.86
CA SER A 302 7.46 17.58 -0.01
C SER A 302 7.74 17.90 -1.48
N GLN A 303 6.99 17.22 -2.35
CA GLN A 303 7.04 17.45 -3.79
C GLN A 303 5.64 17.32 -4.38
N TYR A 304 5.35 18.11 -5.42
CA TYR A 304 4.12 17.97 -6.19
C TYR A 304 4.17 16.71 -7.06
N TYR A 305 3.01 16.09 -7.21
CA TYR A 305 2.89 14.89 -8.03
C TYR A 305 1.64 14.90 -8.91
N ILE A 306 1.79 14.45 -10.16
CA ILE A 306 0.69 14.15 -11.08
C ILE A 306 0.79 12.67 -11.44
N SER A 307 -0.27 11.91 -11.15
CA SER A 307 -0.34 10.48 -11.44
C SER A 307 -1.11 10.19 -12.71
N PRO A 308 -0.68 9.22 -13.53
CA PRO A 308 -1.52 8.67 -14.59
C PRO A 308 -2.59 7.71 -14.07
N GLY A 309 -2.34 7.02 -12.95
CA GLY A 309 -3.25 6.08 -12.29
C GLY A 309 -4.15 6.75 -11.26
N GLY A 310 -5.19 6.06 -10.83
CA GLY A 310 -6.08 6.47 -9.75
C GLY A 310 -5.67 5.93 -8.38
N THR A 311 -6.48 6.20 -7.36
CA THR A 311 -6.38 5.66 -6.00
C THR A 311 -7.80 5.52 -5.43
N ASP A 312 -7.92 4.92 -4.25
CA ASP A 312 -9.16 4.91 -3.46
C ASP A 312 -9.81 6.29 -3.32
N GLY A 313 -9.01 7.37 -3.39
CA GLY A 313 -9.50 8.74 -3.42
C GLY A 313 -10.50 9.02 -4.55
N GLY A 314 -10.37 8.31 -5.67
CA GLY A 314 -11.27 8.40 -6.80
C GLY A 314 -12.71 7.93 -6.50
N GLU A 315 -12.88 6.95 -5.64
CA GLU A 315 -14.21 6.50 -5.18
C GLU A 315 -14.70 7.30 -3.98
N ILE A 316 -13.80 7.61 -3.03
CA ILE A 316 -14.16 8.34 -1.82
C ILE A 316 -14.71 9.72 -2.17
N HIS A 317 -14.02 10.52 -3.01
CA HIS A 317 -14.42 11.90 -3.29
C HIS A 317 -15.74 12.03 -4.05
N LYS A 318 -16.16 11.01 -4.77
CA LYS A 318 -17.45 10.98 -5.51
C LYS A 318 -18.62 10.51 -4.64
N ALA A 319 -18.34 9.96 -3.46
CA ALA A 319 -19.37 9.37 -2.61
C ALA A 319 -20.26 10.43 -1.95
N ASN A 320 -21.47 10.03 -1.57
CA ASN A 320 -22.46 10.87 -0.86
C ASN A 320 -22.76 12.19 -1.60
N LYS A 321 -22.47 13.32 -0.93
CA LYS A 321 -22.63 14.69 -1.50
C LYS A 321 -21.32 15.24 -2.09
N GLY A 322 -20.32 14.37 -2.26
CA GLY A 322 -18.95 14.72 -2.53
C GLY A 322 -18.14 14.84 -1.22
N VAL A 323 -17.03 14.12 -1.11
CA VAL A 323 -16.13 14.15 0.04
C VAL A 323 -14.84 14.82 -0.41
N PRO A 324 -14.50 16.04 0.08
CA PRO A 324 -13.19 16.62 -0.18
C PRO A 324 -12.09 15.65 0.25
N THR A 325 -11.22 15.28 -0.70
CA THR A 325 -10.23 14.24 -0.50
C THR A 325 -8.87 14.74 -0.95
N ALA A 326 -7.84 14.46 -0.16
CA ALA A 326 -6.45 14.68 -0.51
C ALA A 326 -5.69 13.35 -0.51
N VAL A 327 -4.74 13.20 -1.44
CA VAL A 327 -3.82 12.06 -1.46
C VAL A 327 -2.44 12.53 -1.00
N ILE A 328 -1.98 11.98 0.13
CA ILE A 328 -0.64 12.15 0.67
C ILE A 328 0.12 10.87 0.37
N GLY A 329 1.14 10.93 -0.45
CA GLY A 329 1.82 9.74 -0.94
C GLY A 329 3.30 9.69 -0.64
N VAL A 330 3.90 8.56 -0.91
CA VAL A 330 5.33 8.40 -1.12
C VAL A 330 5.56 7.77 -2.49
N CYS A 331 6.72 7.98 -3.08
CA CYS A 331 7.04 7.28 -4.31
C CYS A 331 7.95 6.09 -4.07
N ALA A 332 7.85 5.11 -4.98
CA ALA A 332 8.79 4.03 -5.06
C ALA A 332 9.10 3.70 -6.53
N ARG A 333 10.31 3.23 -6.78
CA ARG A 333 10.68 2.65 -8.07
C ARG A 333 10.12 1.25 -8.18
N TYR A 334 9.77 0.85 -9.39
CA TYR A 334 9.41 -0.54 -9.74
C TYR A 334 8.15 -1.06 -9.04
N ILE A 335 7.22 -0.19 -8.64
CA ILE A 335 5.91 -0.66 -8.15
C ILE A 335 5.22 -1.54 -9.19
N HIS A 336 4.27 -2.38 -8.78
CA HIS A 336 3.59 -3.36 -9.61
C HIS A 336 4.55 -4.39 -10.25
N SER A 337 5.65 -4.70 -9.54
CA SER A 337 6.59 -5.76 -9.88
C SER A 337 6.88 -6.66 -8.67
N THR A 338 7.87 -7.54 -8.79
CA THR A 338 8.27 -8.39 -7.67
C THR A 338 8.91 -7.62 -6.52
N ASP A 339 9.38 -6.40 -6.78
CA ASP A 339 10.19 -5.61 -5.86
C ASP A 339 9.92 -4.12 -6.05
N ALA A 340 9.81 -3.36 -4.97
CA ALA A 340 9.80 -1.92 -4.99
C ALA A 340 10.99 -1.38 -4.21
N VAL A 341 11.61 -0.30 -4.71
CA VAL A 341 12.69 0.40 -4.01
C VAL A 341 12.20 1.75 -3.52
N PHE A 342 12.32 2.01 -2.24
CA PHE A 342 11.84 3.22 -1.58
C PHE A 342 12.89 3.85 -0.66
N ASP A 343 12.64 5.10 -0.28
CA ASP A 343 13.47 5.85 0.67
C ASP A 343 12.67 6.11 1.96
N ILE A 344 13.18 5.66 3.10
CA ILE A 344 12.46 5.75 4.38
C ILE A 344 12.23 7.20 4.84
N ARG A 345 13.03 8.15 4.37
CA ARG A 345 12.86 9.57 4.69
C ARG A 345 11.58 10.15 4.10
N ASP A 346 11.15 9.65 2.94
CA ASP A 346 9.88 10.04 2.30
C ASP A 346 8.68 9.54 3.13
N TYR A 347 8.80 8.33 3.69
CA TYR A 347 7.81 7.79 4.64
C TYR A 347 7.67 8.67 5.89
N TYR A 348 8.80 9.07 6.50
CA TYR A 348 8.74 9.94 7.69
C TYR A 348 8.17 11.32 7.38
N ALA A 349 8.44 11.87 6.19
CA ALA A 349 7.83 13.13 5.74
C ALA A 349 6.31 13.00 5.56
N ALA A 350 5.84 11.89 4.95
CA ALA A 350 4.41 11.61 4.80
C ALA A 350 3.70 11.42 6.15
N ARG A 351 4.37 10.72 7.08
CA ARG A 351 3.87 10.52 8.44
C ARG A 351 3.71 11.83 9.19
N GLU A 352 4.69 12.71 9.11
CA GLU A 352 4.63 14.00 9.78
C GLU A 352 3.55 14.90 9.14
N LEU A 353 3.47 14.97 7.81
CA LEU A 353 2.41 15.73 7.15
C LEU A 353 1.02 15.25 7.54
N LEU A 354 0.77 13.94 7.50
CA LEU A 354 -0.53 13.38 7.85
C LEU A 354 -0.89 13.62 9.32
N LYS A 355 0.08 13.44 10.22
CA LYS A 355 -0.09 13.75 11.66
C LYS A 355 -0.48 15.20 11.87
N GLN A 356 0.24 16.14 11.28
CA GLN A 356 -0.05 17.58 11.39
C GLN A 356 -1.40 17.90 10.75
N ALA A 357 -1.69 17.33 9.56
CA ALA A 357 -2.96 17.53 8.87
C ALA A 357 -4.16 17.11 9.71
N VAL A 358 -4.08 15.97 10.39
CA VAL A 358 -5.18 15.50 11.26
C VAL A 358 -5.26 16.30 12.57
N SER A 359 -4.11 16.62 13.19
CA SER A 359 -4.08 17.29 14.50
C SER A 359 -4.58 18.73 14.47
N HIS A 360 -4.52 19.39 13.32
CA HIS A 360 -4.94 20.79 13.16
C HIS A 360 -6.32 20.94 12.52
N LEU A 361 -7.06 19.83 12.33
CA LEU A 361 -8.43 19.91 11.84
C LEU A 361 -9.39 20.38 12.94
N THR A 362 -10.24 21.33 12.54
CA THR A 362 -11.37 21.82 13.34
C THR A 362 -12.64 21.71 12.50
N ASN A 363 -13.80 21.78 13.15
CA ASN A 363 -15.08 21.85 12.42
C ASN A 363 -15.12 23.01 11.42
N GLU A 364 -14.56 24.18 11.80
CA GLU A 364 -14.53 25.38 10.95
C GLU A 364 -13.70 25.18 9.68
N ASN A 365 -12.44 24.69 9.81
CA ASN A 365 -11.62 24.51 8.61
C ASN A 365 -12.13 23.36 7.72
N ILE A 366 -12.79 22.33 8.28
CA ILE A 366 -13.48 21.30 7.49
C ILE A 366 -14.62 21.90 6.65
N LEU A 367 -15.46 22.78 7.25
CA LEU A 367 -16.49 23.48 6.49
C LEU A 367 -15.90 24.32 5.34
N THR A 368 -14.77 24.98 5.57
CA THR A 368 -14.03 25.69 4.53
C THR A 368 -13.59 24.75 3.42
N LEU A 369 -13.05 23.58 3.75
CA LEU A 369 -12.64 22.55 2.79
C LEU A 369 -13.83 21.99 1.99
N GLN A 370 -15.02 21.94 2.59
CA GLN A 370 -16.28 21.51 1.96
C GLN A 370 -16.95 22.58 1.09
N PHE A 371 -16.34 23.76 0.88
CA PHE A 371 -16.95 24.91 0.20
C PHE A 371 -18.23 25.43 0.90
N GLN A 372 -18.36 25.20 2.20
CA GLN A 372 -19.43 25.70 3.05
C GLN A 372 -18.92 26.84 3.95
N SER A 373 -19.80 27.69 4.39
CA SER A 373 -19.57 28.65 5.45
C SER A 373 -20.44 28.26 6.65
N GLU A 374 -20.01 28.59 7.87
CA GLU A 374 -20.93 28.52 8.99
C GLU A 374 -22.17 29.39 8.71
N GLU A 375 -23.36 28.83 8.78
CA GLU A 375 -24.59 29.62 8.80
C GLU A 375 -24.54 30.50 10.05
N LYS A 376 -24.54 31.83 9.83
CA LYS A 376 -24.53 32.84 10.88
C LYS A 376 -25.90 32.90 11.58
#